data_b8b7a257e0a9d2142388bbd0bfc17bf3
#
_entry.id   b8b7a257e0a9d2142388bbd0bfc17bf3
#
_cell.length_a   1.000
_cell.length_b   1.000
_cell.length_c   1.000
_cell.angle_alpha   90.00
_cell.angle_beta   90.00
_cell.angle_gamma   90.00
#
_symmetry.space_group_name_H-M   'P 1'
#
loop_
_entity.id
_entity.type
_entity.pdbx_description
1 polymer ?
#
loop_
_entity_poly.entity_id
_entity_poly.type
_entity_poly.pdbx_seq_one_letter_code
_entity_poly.pdbx_strand_id
1 'polypeptide(L)'
;MTTGTILNDFLSKGIIVENELIYVEKGRPTHQYKLNPDYYHECMMYVKKNDCCSIIYCLKNALGELIYSKKIKKKEMVGEDIVNCLNKIIEEDKYLQYISLGLPAIISNNQVIESDIDSLKEILLMNDIKCIAYGYNQMHHQNVCFLTFSKDSGPGCSIILDNQLIDGNNGVAGEVAYLPLFDFLQKREFDNSLENIIQVVATTIVMYNPHLLILTGENIKEDDLEAIQKGDLNYVPIHFMPSLKYQENCEDYYFQGLESQIIQRIQL
;
A
#
# COMPACT_ATOMS: atom_id res chain seq x y z
N MET A 1 29.23 -3.26 -27.51
CA MET A 1 28.03 -2.54 -27.97
C MET A 1 28.34 -1.06 -28.00
N THR A 2 28.09 -0.32 -29.10
CA THR A 2 28.35 1.11 -29.15
C THR A 2 27.16 1.89 -28.59
N THR A 3 27.37 3.12 -28.13
CA THR A 3 26.29 3.99 -27.64
C THR A 3 25.16 4.14 -28.66
N GLY A 4 25.50 4.27 -29.97
CA GLY A 4 24.49 4.35 -31.03
C GLY A 4 23.66 3.08 -31.18
N THR A 5 24.24 1.91 -30.96
CA THR A 5 23.48 0.62 -31.00
C THR A 5 22.48 0.54 -29.85
N ILE A 6 22.86 1.00 -28.64
CA ILE A 6 22.00 1.01 -27.47
C ILE A 6 20.83 2.00 -27.66
N LEU A 7 21.11 3.20 -28.14
CA LEU A 7 20.08 4.21 -28.43
C LEU A 7 19.08 3.73 -29.47
N ASN A 8 19.55 3.11 -30.55
CA ASN A 8 18.67 2.57 -31.59
C ASN A 8 17.80 1.42 -31.08
N ASP A 9 18.32 0.57 -30.19
CA ASP A 9 17.53 -0.47 -29.53
C ASP A 9 16.43 0.14 -28.68
N PHE A 10 16.74 1.13 -27.86
CA PHE A 10 15.75 1.83 -27.02
C PHE A 10 14.70 2.57 -27.83
N LEU A 11 15.08 3.22 -28.94
CA LEU A 11 14.15 3.84 -29.88
C LEU A 11 13.22 2.81 -30.51
N SER A 12 13.77 1.69 -30.98
CA SER A 12 12.99 0.63 -31.62
C SER A 12 12.00 -0.04 -30.67
N LYS A 13 12.32 -0.07 -29.39
CA LYS A 13 11.45 -0.58 -28.31
C LYS A 13 10.47 0.47 -27.80
N GLY A 14 10.56 1.71 -28.25
CA GLY A 14 9.71 2.81 -27.78
C GLY A 14 10.00 3.27 -26.36
N ILE A 15 11.12 2.85 -25.75
CA ILE A 15 11.52 3.24 -24.38
C ILE A 15 11.86 4.72 -24.31
N ILE A 16 12.53 5.21 -25.36
CA ILE A 16 12.88 6.61 -25.52
C ILE A 16 12.30 7.18 -26.82
N VAL A 17 12.09 8.47 -26.85
CA VAL A 17 11.67 9.22 -28.04
C VAL A 17 12.65 10.35 -28.33
N GLU A 18 12.78 10.73 -29.60
CA GLU A 18 13.50 11.94 -29.96
C GLU A 18 12.74 13.15 -29.43
N ASN A 19 13.48 14.06 -28.77
CA ASN A 19 12.90 15.29 -28.24
C ASN A 19 13.11 16.44 -29.22
N GLU A 20 14.30 17.03 -29.21
CA GLU A 20 14.64 18.20 -30.04
C GLU A 20 16.05 18.08 -30.61
N LEU A 21 16.27 18.75 -31.73
CA LEU A 21 17.62 18.98 -32.25
C LEU A 21 18.23 20.22 -31.60
N ILE A 22 19.31 20.04 -30.87
CA ILE A 22 20.09 21.19 -30.38
C ILE A 22 21.03 21.65 -31.46
N TYR A 23 20.83 22.87 -31.91
CA TYR A 23 21.75 23.56 -32.81
C TYR A 23 22.84 24.25 -32.00
N VAL A 24 24.10 23.85 -32.21
CA VAL A 24 25.27 24.50 -31.61
C VAL A 24 25.86 25.47 -32.64
N GLU A 25 26.40 26.60 -32.17
CA GLU A 25 26.96 27.66 -33.06
C GLU A 25 28.07 27.14 -33.97
N LYS A 26 28.84 26.14 -33.55
CA LYS A 26 29.82 25.41 -34.35
C LYS A 26 29.73 23.94 -34.10
N GLY A 27 29.29 23.16 -35.09
CA GLY A 27 29.22 21.71 -35.00
C GLY A 27 27.99 21.13 -35.67
N ARG A 28 27.88 19.80 -35.64
CA ARG A 28 26.72 19.07 -36.13
C ARG A 28 25.61 19.18 -35.11
N PRO A 29 24.35 19.39 -35.49
CA PRO A 29 23.23 19.32 -34.58
C PRO A 29 23.21 18.01 -33.78
N THR A 30 22.90 18.10 -32.50
CA THR A 30 22.85 16.95 -31.60
C THR A 30 21.41 16.57 -31.33
N HIS A 31 21.06 15.28 -31.52
CA HIS A 31 19.78 14.75 -31.17
C HIS A 31 19.67 14.61 -29.65
N GLN A 32 18.58 15.11 -29.07
CA GLN A 32 18.20 14.83 -27.69
C GLN A 32 17.18 13.71 -27.66
N TYR A 33 17.29 12.88 -26.64
CA TYR A 33 16.35 11.80 -26.36
C TYR A 33 15.78 11.98 -24.96
N LYS A 34 14.52 11.63 -24.78
CA LYS A 34 13.88 11.55 -23.46
C LYS A 34 13.18 10.21 -23.32
N LEU A 35 12.95 9.80 -22.09
CA LEU A 35 12.08 8.66 -21.82
C LEU A 35 10.69 8.92 -22.44
N ASN A 36 10.11 7.89 -23.01
CA ASN A 36 8.75 7.95 -23.56
C ASN A 36 7.75 7.92 -22.40
N PRO A 37 6.99 8.99 -22.14
CA PRO A 37 5.97 8.97 -21.09
C PRO A 37 4.91 7.89 -21.30
N ASP A 38 4.59 7.58 -22.57
CA ASP A 38 3.60 6.57 -22.95
C ASP A 38 4.22 5.18 -23.18
N TYR A 39 5.43 4.91 -22.66
CA TYR A 39 6.04 3.59 -22.73
C TYR A 39 5.25 2.55 -21.93
N TYR A 40 4.77 2.93 -20.75
CA TYR A 40 3.75 2.28 -19.98
C TYR A 40 3.01 3.30 -19.11
N HIS A 41 1.78 2.95 -18.74
CA HIS A 41 1.06 3.62 -17.66
C HIS A 41 0.85 2.63 -16.51
N GLU A 42 0.72 3.18 -15.32
CA GLU A 42 0.46 2.44 -14.08
C GLU A 42 -0.78 2.98 -13.38
N CYS A 43 -1.56 2.08 -12.82
CA CYS A 43 -2.72 2.39 -12.00
C CYS A 43 -2.50 1.93 -10.57
N MET A 44 -2.54 2.85 -9.63
CA MET A 44 -2.62 2.56 -8.22
C MET A 44 -4.06 2.77 -7.77
N MET A 45 -4.69 1.73 -7.26
CA MET A 45 -6.07 1.76 -6.78
C MET A 45 -6.15 1.23 -5.36
N TYR A 46 -6.95 1.85 -4.50
CA TYR A 46 -7.31 1.25 -3.22
C TYR A 46 -8.80 1.43 -2.91
N VAL A 47 -9.29 0.49 -2.11
CA VAL A 47 -10.64 0.49 -1.59
C VAL A 47 -10.61 0.88 -0.13
N LYS A 48 -11.37 1.91 0.23
CA LYS A 48 -11.58 2.31 1.62
C LYS A 48 -13.01 1.96 2.02
N LYS A 49 -13.13 1.22 3.14
CA LYS A 49 -14.41 0.83 3.71
C LYS A 49 -14.59 1.53 5.04
N ASN A 50 -15.36 2.62 5.04
CA ASN A 50 -15.75 3.39 6.22
C ASN A 50 -17.27 3.52 6.20
N ASP A 51 -17.84 4.57 6.82
CA ASP A 51 -19.29 4.88 6.77
C ASP A 51 -19.86 4.89 5.34
N CYS A 52 -19.04 5.14 4.33
CA CYS A 52 -19.30 4.87 2.92
C CYS A 52 -18.07 4.25 2.25
N CYS A 53 -18.30 3.28 1.36
CA CYS A 53 -17.23 2.68 0.59
C CYS A 53 -16.71 3.64 -0.49
N SER A 54 -15.42 3.62 -0.72
CA SER A 54 -14.79 4.45 -1.77
C SER A 54 -13.74 3.64 -2.53
N ILE A 55 -13.76 3.75 -3.87
CA ILE A 55 -12.64 3.38 -4.73
C ILE A 55 -11.87 4.66 -5.03
N ILE A 56 -10.59 4.68 -4.75
CA ILE A 56 -9.71 5.81 -5.01
C ILE A 56 -8.57 5.30 -5.86
N TYR A 57 -8.33 5.93 -7.00
CA TYR A 57 -7.26 5.53 -7.88
C TYR A 57 -6.61 6.70 -8.60
N CYS A 58 -5.36 6.50 -8.99
CA CYS A 58 -4.63 7.41 -9.85
C CYS A 58 -3.88 6.64 -10.93
N LEU A 59 -3.73 7.28 -12.08
CA LEU A 59 -2.90 6.81 -13.17
C LEU A 59 -1.69 7.71 -13.29
N LYS A 60 -0.52 7.09 -13.49
CA LYS A 60 0.73 7.78 -13.80
C LYS A 60 1.32 7.22 -15.08
N ASN A 61 2.10 8.05 -15.79
CA ASN A 61 2.89 7.63 -16.94
C ASN A 61 4.25 7.06 -16.51
N ALA A 62 5.05 6.58 -17.46
CA ALA A 62 6.38 6.02 -17.21
C ALA A 62 7.39 7.01 -16.59
N LEU A 63 7.10 8.30 -16.56
CA LEU A 63 7.89 9.33 -15.87
C LEU A 63 7.43 9.58 -14.43
N GLY A 64 6.41 8.87 -13.95
CA GLY A 64 5.79 9.11 -12.65
C GLY A 64 4.88 10.34 -12.61
N GLU A 65 4.59 10.95 -13.76
CA GLU A 65 3.69 12.11 -13.84
C GLU A 65 2.24 11.67 -13.75
N LEU A 66 1.46 12.36 -12.93
CA LEU A 66 0.04 12.08 -12.76
C LEU A 66 -0.74 12.42 -14.03
N ILE A 67 -1.40 11.42 -14.61
CA ILE A 67 -2.32 11.59 -15.74
C ILE A 67 -3.68 12.06 -15.22
N TYR A 68 -4.26 11.30 -14.30
CA TYR A 68 -5.47 11.71 -13.56
C TYR A 68 -5.65 10.90 -12.28
N SER A 69 -6.50 11.40 -11.40
CA SER A 69 -6.97 10.70 -10.21
C SER A 69 -8.49 10.78 -10.11
N LYS A 70 -9.10 9.78 -9.48
CA LYS A 70 -10.54 9.71 -9.30
C LYS A 70 -10.91 9.05 -7.98
N LYS A 71 -12.01 9.55 -7.40
CA LYS A 71 -12.65 8.97 -6.21
C LYS A 71 -14.10 8.66 -6.51
N ILE A 72 -14.48 7.39 -6.36
CA ILE A 72 -15.86 6.91 -6.54
C ILE A 72 -16.37 6.54 -5.16
N LYS A 73 -17.51 7.10 -4.76
CA LYS A 73 -18.16 6.80 -3.48
C LYS A 73 -19.45 6.01 -3.73
N LYS A 74 -19.68 4.99 -2.93
CA LYS A 74 -20.93 4.21 -2.87
C LYS A 74 -21.30 3.95 -1.42
N LYS A 75 -22.59 3.81 -1.15
CA LYS A 75 -23.07 3.45 0.19
C LYS A 75 -22.63 2.02 0.54
N GLU A 76 -22.75 1.13 -0.43
CA GLU A 76 -22.28 -0.27 -0.37
C GLU A 76 -21.48 -0.56 -1.62
N MET A 77 -20.45 -1.37 -1.49
CA MET A 77 -19.56 -1.75 -2.59
C MET A 77 -19.34 -3.26 -2.54
N VAL A 78 -19.56 -3.89 -3.66
CA VAL A 78 -19.31 -5.33 -3.87
C VAL A 78 -18.09 -5.52 -4.77
N GLY A 79 -17.52 -6.71 -4.77
CA GLY A 79 -16.36 -7.04 -5.61
C GLY A 79 -16.54 -6.71 -7.09
N GLU A 80 -17.76 -6.89 -7.62
CA GLU A 80 -18.12 -6.55 -9.01
C GLU A 80 -17.92 -5.05 -9.33
N ASP A 81 -18.13 -4.15 -8.37
CA ASP A 81 -17.91 -2.72 -8.59
C ASP A 81 -16.41 -2.40 -8.82
N ILE A 82 -15.53 -3.13 -8.13
CA ILE A 82 -14.09 -3.00 -8.27
C ILE A 82 -13.67 -3.52 -9.64
N VAL A 83 -14.15 -4.71 -10.01
CA VAL A 83 -13.88 -5.34 -11.32
C VAL A 83 -14.37 -4.45 -12.47
N ASN A 84 -15.59 -3.92 -12.39
CA ASN A 84 -16.14 -3.02 -13.41
C ASN A 84 -15.32 -1.72 -13.51
N CYS A 85 -14.85 -1.17 -12.39
CA CYS A 85 -13.98 0.00 -12.41
C CYS A 85 -12.64 -0.31 -13.10
N LEU A 86 -12.02 -1.44 -12.79
CA LEU A 86 -10.76 -1.88 -13.38
C LEU A 86 -10.90 -2.13 -14.89
N ASN A 87 -11.93 -2.87 -15.31
CA ASN A 87 -12.19 -3.13 -16.74
C ASN A 87 -12.33 -1.83 -17.52
N LYS A 88 -13.06 -0.85 -16.96
CA LYS A 88 -13.20 0.45 -17.59
C LYS A 88 -11.87 1.17 -17.76
N ILE A 89 -10.99 1.15 -16.74
CA ILE A 89 -9.67 1.79 -16.82
C ILE A 89 -8.80 1.10 -17.88
N ILE A 90 -8.83 -0.24 -17.91
CA ILE A 90 -8.08 -1.05 -18.91
C ILE A 90 -8.56 -0.73 -20.34
N GLU A 91 -9.86 -0.56 -20.55
CA GLU A 91 -10.42 -0.22 -21.86
C GLU A 91 -10.11 1.21 -22.31
N GLU A 92 -10.07 2.16 -21.36
CA GLU A 92 -9.83 3.57 -21.63
C GLU A 92 -8.34 3.92 -21.86
N ASP A 93 -7.40 3.13 -21.31
CA ASP A 93 -5.97 3.41 -21.39
C ASP A 93 -5.16 2.26 -22.03
N LYS A 94 -4.84 2.42 -23.30
CA LYS A 94 -4.08 1.43 -24.10
C LYS A 94 -2.63 1.26 -23.69
N TYR A 95 -2.08 2.16 -22.89
CA TYR A 95 -0.70 2.11 -22.37
C TYR A 95 -0.60 1.50 -20.98
N LEU A 96 -1.76 1.21 -20.35
CA LEU A 96 -1.81 0.63 -19.02
C LEU A 96 -1.23 -0.79 -19.03
N GLN A 97 -0.16 -1.00 -18.28
CA GLN A 97 0.54 -2.28 -18.17
C GLN A 97 0.59 -2.81 -16.73
N TYR A 98 0.59 -1.90 -15.76
CA TYR A 98 0.73 -2.26 -14.35
C TYR A 98 -0.45 -1.76 -13.54
N ILE A 99 -1.00 -2.64 -12.72
CA ILE A 99 -2.09 -2.31 -11.79
C ILE A 99 -1.72 -2.85 -10.42
N SER A 100 -1.77 -1.99 -9.42
CA SER A 100 -1.64 -2.35 -8.01
C SER A 100 -2.91 -1.98 -7.27
N LEU A 101 -3.48 -2.95 -6.53
CA LEU A 101 -4.76 -2.82 -5.85
C LEU A 101 -4.62 -3.13 -4.36
N GLY A 102 -4.89 -2.12 -3.53
CA GLY A 102 -4.97 -2.24 -2.09
C GLY A 102 -6.40 -2.51 -1.61
N LEU A 103 -6.58 -3.53 -0.80
CA LEU A 103 -7.89 -3.96 -0.31
C LEU A 103 -7.88 -4.15 1.21
N PRO A 104 -8.96 -3.79 1.93
CA PRO A 104 -9.17 -4.16 3.33
C PRO A 104 -9.61 -5.64 3.43
N ALA A 105 -8.73 -6.55 3.03
CA ALA A 105 -8.98 -7.99 2.94
C ALA A 105 -7.71 -8.78 3.21
N ILE A 106 -7.85 -10.03 3.61
CA ILE A 106 -6.71 -10.95 3.76
C ILE A 106 -6.24 -11.36 2.37
N ILE A 107 -4.97 -11.10 2.08
CA ILE A 107 -4.36 -11.43 0.80
C ILE A 107 -3.23 -12.44 1.02
N SER A 108 -3.30 -13.57 0.33
CA SER A 108 -2.30 -14.62 0.34
C SER A 108 -1.93 -15.00 -1.09
N ASN A 109 -0.63 -15.04 -1.40
CA ASN A 109 -0.13 -15.42 -2.73
C ASN A 109 -0.79 -14.66 -3.88
N ASN A 110 -0.98 -13.36 -3.73
CA ASN A 110 -1.66 -12.48 -4.68
C ASN A 110 -3.13 -12.88 -4.97
N GLN A 111 -3.81 -13.47 -3.98
CA GLN A 111 -5.22 -13.83 -4.04
C GLN A 111 -5.94 -13.32 -2.81
N VAL A 112 -7.18 -12.86 -2.98
CA VAL A 112 -8.04 -12.46 -1.86
C VAL A 112 -8.63 -13.72 -1.23
N ILE A 113 -8.40 -13.93 0.07
CA ILE A 113 -8.96 -15.05 0.81
C ILE A 113 -10.44 -14.77 1.10
N GLU A 114 -11.28 -15.79 0.96
CA GLU A 114 -12.74 -15.72 1.20
C GLU A 114 -13.48 -14.73 0.26
N SER A 115 -13.01 -14.55 -0.97
CA SER A 115 -13.64 -13.68 -1.97
C SER A 115 -13.74 -14.36 -3.33
N ASP A 116 -14.82 -14.09 -4.05
CA ASP A 116 -15.07 -14.57 -5.42
C ASP A 116 -14.31 -13.75 -6.49
N ILE A 117 -13.31 -12.95 -6.09
CA ILE A 117 -12.56 -12.07 -7.02
C ILE A 117 -11.44 -12.87 -7.69
N ASP A 118 -11.78 -13.94 -8.41
CA ASP A 118 -10.82 -14.77 -9.16
C ASP A 118 -10.27 -14.11 -10.44
N SER A 119 -10.89 -13.05 -10.91
CA SER A 119 -10.56 -12.41 -12.19
C SER A 119 -9.37 -11.47 -12.18
N LEU A 120 -8.70 -11.28 -11.00
CA LEU A 120 -7.65 -10.30 -10.83
C LEU A 120 -6.23 -10.88 -10.92
N LYS A 121 -6.00 -11.95 -11.66
CA LYS A 121 -4.70 -12.68 -11.70
C LYS A 121 -3.51 -11.86 -12.20
N GLU A 122 -3.74 -10.82 -13.00
CA GLU A 122 -2.69 -9.95 -13.53
C GLU A 122 -2.46 -8.69 -12.70
N ILE A 123 -3.23 -8.50 -11.62
CA ILE A 123 -3.17 -7.34 -10.75
C ILE A 123 -2.32 -7.67 -9.53
N LEU A 124 -1.47 -6.73 -9.13
CA LEU A 124 -0.71 -6.81 -7.89
C LEU A 124 -1.62 -6.47 -6.72
N LEU A 125 -1.90 -7.45 -5.87
CA LEU A 125 -2.77 -7.26 -4.71
C LEU A 125 -1.95 -7.04 -3.44
N MET A 126 -2.39 -6.12 -2.59
CA MET A 126 -1.83 -5.91 -1.26
C MET A 126 -2.94 -5.58 -0.26
N ASN A 127 -2.80 -6.12 0.96
CA ASN A 127 -3.65 -5.72 2.07
C ASN A 127 -3.43 -4.24 2.41
N ASP A 128 -4.49 -3.53 2.83
CA ASP A 128 -4.48 -2.09 3.06
C ASP A 128 -3.45 -1.62 4.09
N ILE A 129 -3.38 -2.26 5.25
CA ILE A 129 -2.41 -1.87 6.29
C ILE A 129 -0.97 -2.18 5.87
N LYS A 130 -0.76 -3.20 5.04
CA LYS A 130 0.55 -3.51 4.47
C LYS A 130 0.99 -2.46 3.47
N CYS A 131 0.08 -1.97 2.61
CA CYS A 131 0.35 -0.84 1.72
C CYS A 131 0.85 0.37 2.50
N ILE A 132 0.12 0.74 3.56
CA ILE A 132 0.45 1.91 4.38
C ILE A 132 1.83 1.75 5.04
N ALA A 133 2.09 0.60 5.67
CA ALA A 133 3.36 0.35 6.34
C ALA A 133 4.53 0.35 5.36
N TYR A 134 4.35 -0.28 4.21
CA TYR A 134 5.37 -0.34 3.17
C TYR A 134 5.67 1.04 2.58
N GLY A 135 4.64 1.82 2.27
CA GLY A 135 4.80 3.19 1.79
C GLY A 135 5.46 4.12 2.82
N TYR A 136 5.10 3.99 4.08
CA TYR A 136 5.78 4.71 5.16
C TYR A 136 7.28 4.38 5.20
N ASN A 137 7.63 3.10 5.11
CA ASN A 137 9.03 2.67 5.12
C ASN A 137 9.82 3.21 3.92
N GLN A 138 9.22 3.28 2.73
CA GLN A 138 9.88 3.87 1.56
C GLN A 138 10.26 5.34 1.78
N MET A 139 9.48 6.06 2.58
CA MET A 139 9.73 7.47 2.89
C MET A 139 10.66 7.68 4.08
N HIS A 140 10.70 6.77 5.05
CA HIS A 140 11.35 7.00 6.35
C HIS A 140 12.45 6.00 6.70
N HIS A 141 12.51 4.83 6.05
CA HIS A 141 13.53 3.78 6.25
C HIS A 141 13.69 3.36 7.73
N GLN A 142 12.58 3.09 8.42
CA GLN A 142 12.57 2.76 9.84
C GLN A 142 11.86 1.43 10.11
N ASN A 143 12.34 0.69 11.10
CA ASN A 143 11.61 -0.42 11.68
C ASN A 143 10.33 0.12 12.35
N VAL A 144 9.19 -0.23 11.80
CA VAL A 144 7.89 0.31 12.19
C VAL A 144 6.84 -0.78 12.23
N CYS A 145 5.93 -0.65 13.17
CA CYS A 145 4.71 -1.42 13.21
C CYS A 145 3.52 -0.48 13.04
N PHE A 146 2.61 -0.82 12.15
CA PHE A 146 1.30 -0.18 12.03
C PHE A 146 0.23 -1.07 12.63
N LEU A 147 -0.61 -0.50 13.46
CA LEU A 147 -1.84 -1.11 13.96
C LEU A 147 -3.02 -0.25 13.55
N THR A 148 -4.00 -0.87 12.90
CA THR A 148 -5.28 -0.23 12.60
C THR A 148 -6.38 -0.80 13.47
N PHE A 149 -7.28 0.08 13.90
CA PHE A 149 -8.48 -0.28 14.67
C PHE A 149 -9.71 0.28 13.95
N SER A 150 -10.15 -0.45 12.94
CA SER A 150 -11.30 -0.07 12.12
C SER A 150 -12.61 -0.36 12.83
N LYS A 151 -13.67 0.39 12.47
CA LYS A 151 -15.00 0.23 13.03
C LYS A 151 -15.70 -1.07 12.63
N ASP A 152 -15.51 -1.45 11.35
CA ASP A 152 -16.26 -2.53 10.71
C ASP A 152 -15.41 -3.80 10.47
N SER A 153 -14.14 -3.80 10.90
CA SER A 153 -13.25 -4.96 10.82
C SER A 153 -12.45 -5.10 12.10
N GLY A 154 -11.90 -6.28 12.35
CA GLY A 154 -10.96 -6.47 13.44
C GLY A 154 -9.69 -5.64 13.27
N PRO A 155 -8.84 -5.60 14.31
CA PRO A 155 -7.57 -4.92 14.21
C PRO A 155 -6.67 -5.59 13.18
N GLY A 156 -5.94 -4.80 12.44
CA GLY A 156 -4.91 -5.24 11.52
C GLY A 156 -3.52 -4.76 11.97
N CYS A 157 -2.51 -5.55 11.69
CA CYS A 157 -1.13 -5.21 11.98
C CYS A 157 -0.26 -5.38 10.73
N SER A 158 0.70 -4.48 10.54
CA SER A 158 1.74 -4.66 9.54
C SER A 158 3.08 -4.24 10.11
N ILE A 159 4.10 -5.02 9.80
CA ILE A 159 5.41 -4.91 10.43
C ILE A 159 6.48 -4.76 9.36
N ILE A 160 7.32 -3.74 9.50
CA ILE A 160 8.53 -3.54 8.72
C ILE A 160 9.73 -3.72 9.66
N LEU A 161 10.57 -4.71 9.35
CA LEU A 161 11.85 -4.93 10.02
C LEU A 161 12.96 -4.96 8.97
N ASP A 162 14.05 -4.25 9.23
CA ASP A 162 15.21 -4.16 8.33
C ASP A 162 14.84 -3.79 6.89
N ASN A 163 13.91 -2.83 6.75
CA ASN A 163 13.33 -2.37 5.50
C ASN A 163 12.54 -3.45 4.71
N GLN A 164 12.16 -4.54 5.36
CA GLN A 164 11.38 -5.61 4.76
C GLN A 164 10.02 -5.74 5.43
N LEU A 165 8.98 -5.88 4.61
CA LEU A 165 7.66 -6.22 5.08
C LEU A 165 7.67 -7.67 5.59
N ILE A 166 7.19 -7.89 6.80
CA ILE A 166 7.03 -9.23 7.37
C ILE A 166 5.67 -9.78 6.93
N ASP A 167 5.71 -10.57 5.89
CA ASP A 167 4.51 -11.14 5.25
C ASP A 167 4.17 -12.55 5.77
N GLY A 168 5.17 -13.24 6.32
CA GLY A 168 5.02 -14.63 6.73
C GLY A 168 4.97 -15.58 5.54
N ASN A 169 4.82 -16.88 5.83
CA ASN A 169 4.88 -17.93 4.81
C ASN A 169 3.72 -17.83 3.78
N ASN A 170 2.53 -17.44 4.23
CA ASN A 170 1.32 -17.38 3.41
C ASN A 170 0.83 -15.94 3.16
N GLY A 171 1.64 -14.94 3.47
CA GLY A 171 1.23 -13.53 3.32
C GLY A 171 0.22 -13.04 4.37
N VAL A 172 0.02 -13.76 5.47
CA VAL A 172 -1.01 -13.43 6.50
C VAL A 172 -0.40 -13.04 7.86
N ALA A 173 0.88 -12.74 7.91
CA ALA A 173 1.46 -12.19 9.14
C ALA A 173 0.82 -10.84 9.47
N GLY A 174 0.52 -10.62 10.76
CA GLY A 174 -0.11 -9.38 11.21
C GLY A 174 -1.62 -9.42 11.34
N GLU A 175 -2.27 -10.54 11.06
CA GLU A 175 -3.72 -10.73 11.25
C GLU A 175 -4.06 -10.89 12.74
N VAL A 176 -3.85 -9.80 13.50
CA VAL A 176 -3.99 -9.78 14.97
C VAL A 176 -5.44 -9.96 15.47
N ALA A 177 -6.42 -9.79 14.60
CA ALA A 177 -7.82 -10.12 14.89
C ALA A 177 -8.02 -11.61 15.25
N TYR A 178 -7.14 -12.48 14.80
CA TYR A 178 -7.17 -13.91 15.10
C TYR A 178 -6.42 -14.29 16.39
N LEU A 179 -5.91 -13.32 17.14
CA LEU A 179 -5.37 -13.62 18.46
C LEU A 179 -6.43 -14.28 19.35
N PRO A 180 -6.07 -15.26 20.19
CA PRO A 180 -7.03 -15.95 21.08
C PRO A 180 -7.80 -15.03 22.02
N LEU A 181 -7.37 -13.80 22.16
CA LEU A 181 -7.99 -12.76 22.98
C LEU A 181 -9.43 -12.44 22.56
N PHE A 182 -9.78 -12.58 21.25
CA PHE A 182 -10.98 -11.96 20.70
C PHE A 182 -12.08 -12.93 20.28
N ASP A 183 -11.81 -14.23 20.26
CA ASP A 183 -12.77 -15.23 19.77
C ASP A 183 -13.38 -14.85 18.39
N PHE A 184 -12.57 -14.18 17.56
CA PHE A 184 -13.01 -13.56 16.29
C PHE A 184 -13.57 -14.58 15.30
N LEU A 185 -13.04 -15.81 15.29
CA LEU A 185 -13.54 -16.89 14.41
C LEU A 185 -15.01 -17.23 14.67
N GLN A 186 -15.48 -17.13 15.91
CA GLN A 186 -16.84 -17.45 16.28
C GLN A 186 -17.76 -16.24 16.22
N LYS A 187 -17.31 -15.11 16.77
CA LYS A 187 -18.15 -13.91 16.92
C LYS A 187 -18.15 -13.02 15.69
N ARG A 188 -17.06 -13.05 14.90
CA ARG A 188 -16.84 -12.11 13.77
C ARG A 188 -16.96 -10.64 14.17
N GLU A 189 -16.81 -10.34 15.45
CA GLU A 189 -16.87 -9.01 16.03
C GLU A 189 -15.61 -8.77 16.86
N PHE A 190 -15.14 -7.55 16.84
CA PHE A 190 -14.04 -7.09 17.66
C PHE A 190 -14.55 -6.05 18.65
N ASP A 191 -14.35 -6.32 19.95
CA ASP A 191 -14.59 -5.32 20.98
C ASP A 191 -13.42 -4.34 21.03
N ASN A 192 -13.64 -3.15 20.49
CA ASN A 192 -12.67 -2.04 20.47
C ASN A 192 -12.58 -1.30 21.82
N SER A 193 -12.79 -2.00 22.95
CA SER A 193 -12.53 -1.42 24.26
C SER A 193 -11.07 -1.05 24.42
N LEU A 194 -10.79 -0.01 25.22
CA LEU A 194 -9.41 0.43 25.48
C LEU A 194 -8.55 -0.72 26.03
N GLU A 195 -9.12 -1.62 26.82
CA GLU A 195 -8.43 -2.79 27.37
C GLU A 195 -7.95 -3.73 26.26
N ASN A 196 -8.81 -4.04 25.29
CA ASN A 196 -8.46 -4.90 24.15
C ASN A 196 -7.43 -4.22 23.24
N ILE A 197 -7.55 -2.92 23.00
CA ILE A 197 -6.56 -2.14 22.26
C ILE A 197 -5.19 -2.25 22.93
N ILE A 198 -5.11 -2.02 24.25
CA ILE A 198 -3.87 -2.15 25.05
C ILE A 198 -3.29 -3.56 24.90
N GLN A 199 -4.10 -4.62 25.00
CA GLN A 199 -3.60 -5.99 24.87
C GLN A 199 -3.01 -6.27 23.48
N VAL A 200 -3.61 -5.76 22.41
CA VAL A 200 -3.06 -5.87 21.03
C VAL A 200 -1.76 -5.12 20.92
N VAL A 201 -1.70 -3.89 21.41
CA VAL A 201 -0.51 -3.05 21.39
C VAL A 201 0.63 -3.70 22.16
N ALA A 202 0.38 -4.12 23.42
CA ALA A 202 1.36 -4.81 24.25
C ALA A 202 1.88 -6.11 23.60
N THR A 203 0.97 -6.91 23.02
CA THR A 203 1.35 -8.14 22.30
C THR A 203 2.26 -7.82 21.14
N THR A 204 1.93 -6.81 20.34
CA THR A 204 2.71 -6.38 19.20
C THR A 204 4.11 -5.89 19.63
N ILE A 205 4.19 -5.11 20.70
CA ILE A 205 5.47 -4.63 21.24
C ILE A 205 6.36 -5.82 21.66
N VAL A 206 5.81 -6.78 22.39
CA VAL A 206 6.57 -7.93 22.89
C VAL A 206 7.03 -8.86 21.76
N MET A 207 6.19 -9.05 20.73
CA MET A 207 6.52 -9.97 19.63
C MET A 207 7.55 -9.39 18.65
N TYR A 208 7.50 -8.08 18.38
CA TYR A 208 8.28 -7.48 17.28
C TYR A 208 9.29 -6.43 17.75
N ASN A 209 9.14 -5.92 18.97
CA ASN A 209 10.00 -4.88 19.54
C ASN A 209 10.32 -3.76 18.54
N PRO A 210 9.30 -3.11 17.94
CA PRO A 210 9.52 -2.10 16.91
C PRO A 210 10.14 -0.84 17.53
N HIS A 211 10.87 -0.05 16.73
CA HIS A 211 11.35 1.27 17.16
C HIS A 211 10.18 2.27 17.26
N LEU A 212 9.25 2.18 16.37
CA LEU A 212 8.05 3.04 16.27
C LEU A 212 6.82 2.18 16.06
N LEU A 213 5.76 2.47 16.81
CA LEU A 213 4.45 1.86 16.63
C LEU A 213 3.45 2.96 16.32
N ILE A 214 2.82 2.85 15.14
CA ILE A 214 1.86 3.84 14.62
C ILE A 214 0.46 3.24 14.73
N LEU A 215 -0.43 3.97 15.38
CA LEU A 215 -1.82 3.63 15.57
C LEU A 215 -2.68 4.44 14.60
N THR A 216 -3.65 3.80 13.95
CA THR A 216 -4.57 4.44 12.99
C THR A 216 -5.95 3.76 13.04
N GLY A 217 -6.93 4.34 12.36
CA GLY A 217 -8.30 3.79 12.29
C GLY A 217 -9.32 4.63 13.04
N GLU A 218 -10.60 4.32 12.84
CA GLU A 218 -11.71 5.13 13.35
C GLU A 218 -11.96 4.95 14.86
N ASN A 219 -11.51 3.84 15.44
CA ASN A 219 -11.71 3.51 16.86
C ASN A 219 -10.56 3.97 17.76
N ILE A 220 -9.65 4.78 17.25
CA ILE A 220 -8.54 5.33 18.02
C ILE A 220 -8.34 6.81 17.67
N LYS A 221 -7.88 7.58 18.62
CA LYS A 221 -7.60 9.00 18.48
C LYS A 221 -6.26 9.33 19.12
N GLU A 222 -5.72 10.49 18.79
CA GLU A 222 -4.46 10.98 19.39
C GLU A 222 -4.53 11.06 20.92
N ASP A 223 -5.68 11.48 21.46
CA ASP A 223 -5.91 11.59 22.91
C ASP A 223 -5.86 10.23 23.65
N ASP A 224 -6.03 9.11 22.94
CA ASP A 224 -5.99 7.77 23.53
C ASP A 224 -4.55 7.29 23.78
N LEU A 225 -3.54 7.89 23.13
CA LEU A 225 -2.15 7.43 23.19
C LEU A 225 -1.59 7.39 24.62
N GLU A 226 -1.88 8.39 25.44
CA GLU A 226 -1.39 8.44 26.82
C GLU A 226 -1.98 7.30 27.65
N ALA A 227 -3.28 7.05 27.50
CA ALA A 227 -3.98 5.97 28.21
C ALA A 227 -3.48 4.59 27.76
N ILE A 228 -3.21 4.41 26.45
CA ILE A 228 -2.64 3.18 25.89
C ILE A 228 -1.25 2.96 26.44
N GLN A 229 -0.37 3.94 26.34
CA GLN A 229 1.02 3.84 26.83
C GLN A 229 1.07 3.50 28.33
N LYS A 230 0.20 4.12 29.12
CA LYS A 230 0.10 3.83 30.56
C LYS A 230 -0.42 2.42 30.83
N GLY A 231 -1.39 1.96 30.03
CA GLY A 231 -1.95 0.61 30.12
C GLY A 231 -0.94 -0.46 29.73
N ASP A 232 -0.16 -0.22 28.66
CA ASP A 232 0.87 -1.13 28.17
C ASP A 232 1.95 -1.40 29.23
N LEU A 233 2.29 -0.43 30.07
CA LEU A 233 3.27 -0.58 31.15
C LEU A 233 2.86 -1.62 32.20
N ASN A 234 1.59 -2.08 32.24
CA ASN A 234 1.17 -3.22 33.05
C ASN A 234 1.64 -4.57 32.48
N TYR A 235 1.98 -4.62 31.21
CA TYR A 235 2.36 -5.83 30.47
C TYR A 235 3.80 -5.80 29.96
N VAL A 236 4.32 -4.61 29.65
CA VAL A 236 5.60 -4.41 28.96
C VAL A 236 6.53 -3.57 29.82
N PRO A 237 7.76 -4.05 30.11
CA PRO A 237 8.77 -3.24 30.79
C PRO A 237 9.09 -1.95 30.04
N ILE A 238 9.27 -0.85 30.77
CA ILE A 238 9.49 0.49 30.21
C ILE A 238 10.64 0.55 29.18
N HIS A 239 11.66 -0.29 29.32
CA HIS A 239 12.82 -0.32 28.41
C HIS A 239 12.49 -0.92 27.04
N PHE A 240 11.35 -1.60 26.90
CA PHE A 240 10.89 -2.21 25.64
C PHE A 240 9.84 -1.36 24.93
N MET A 241 9.40 -0.29 25.58
CA MET A 241 8.37 0.58 25.01
C MET A 241 8.90 1.32 23.77
N PRO A 242 8.23 1.18 22.61
CA PRO A 242 8.54 1.97 21.42
C PRO A 242 8.05 3.41 21.56
N SER A 243 8.42 4.25 20.63
CA SER A 243 7.69 5.49 20.41
C SER A 243 6.30 5.17 19.88
N LEU A 244 5.24 5.70 20.50
CA LEU A 244 3.87 5.59 20.00
C LEU A 244 3.50 6.85 19.23
N LYS A 245 2.83 6.69 18.10
CA LYS A 245 2.34 7.78 17.25
C LYS A 245 0.93 7.47 16.78
N TYR A 246 0.05 8.48 16.74
CA TYR A 246 -1.21 8.42 16.03
C TYR A 246 -1.06 8.98 14.61
N GLN A 247 -1.70 8.35 13.63
CA GLN A 247 -1.73 8.80 12.25
C GLN A 247 -3.16 8.75 11.71
N GLU A 248 -3.78 9.91 11.57
CA GLU A 248 -5.16 10.02 11.09
C GLU A 248 -5.28 9.73 9.59
N ASN A 249 -4.42 10.35 8.79
CA ASN A 249 -4.45 10.21 7.34
C ASN A 249 -3.23 9.45 6.83
N CYS A 250 -3.47 8.32 6.19
CA CYS A 250 -2.45 7.45 5.61
C CYS A 250 -2.51 7.40 4.07
N GLU A 251 -3.25 8.29 3.41
CA GLU A 251 -3.50 8.23 1.96
C GLU A 251 -2.22 8.29 1.13
N ASP A 252 -1.29 9.19 1.50
CA ASP A 252 0.00 9.32 0.79
C ASP A 252 0.85 8.04 0.94
N TYR A 253 0.88 7.45 2.14
CA TYR A 253 1.59 6.19 2.36
C TYR A 253 0.95 5.04 1.58
N TYR A 254 -0.36 5.07 1.44
CA TYR A 254 -1.09 4.07 0.69
C TYR A 254 -0.65 4.05 -0.78
N PHE A 255 -0.69 5.19 -1.45
CA PHE A 255 -0.25 5.32 -2.84
C PHE A 255 1.23 5.00 -3.01
N GLN A 256 2.08 5.46 -2.09
CA GLN A 256 3.50 5.15 -2.11
C GLN A 256 3.78 3.64 -1.99
N GLY A 257 3.01 2.93 -1.18
CA GLY A 257 3.12 1.48 -1.05
C GLY A 257 2.72 0.74 -2.32
N LEU A 258 1.61 1.14 -2.96
CA LEU A 258 1.14 0.57 -4.22
C LEU A 258 2.13 0.83 -5.37
N GLU A 259 2.65 2.05 -5.48
CA GLU A 259 3.67 2.41 -6.47
C GLU A 259 4.95 1.59 -6.30
N SER A 260 5.40 1.44 -5.06
CA SER A 260 6.59 0.65 -4.76
C SER A 260 6.44 -0.83 -5.13
N GLN A 261 5.23 -1.39 -5.01
CA GLN A 261 4.94 -2.75 -5.46
C GLN A 261 5.08 -2.88 -6.99
N ILE A 262 4.62 -1.90 -7.75
CA ILE A 262 4.77 -1.85 -9.21
C ILE A 262 6.26 -1.74 -9.57
N ILE A 263 6.99 -0.83 -8.93
CA ILE A 263 8.43 -0.64 -9.19
C ILE A 263 9.21 -1.94 -8.96
N GLN A 264 8.94 -2.67 -7.90
CA GLN A 264 9.56 -3.98 -7.66
C GLN A 264 9.25 -4.97 -8.79
N ARG A 265 8.00 -4.97 -9.29
CA ARG A 265 7.60 -5.85 -10.39
C ARG A 265 8.32 -5.53 -11.70
N ILE A 266 8.59 -4.25 -11.98
CA ILE A 266 9.31 -3.80 -13.19
C ILE A 266 10.79 -4.19 -13.13
N GLN A 267 11.39 -4.24 -11.93
CA GLN A 267 12.81 -4.56 -11.73
C GLN A 267 13.12 -6.06 -11.80
N LEU A 268 12.12 -6.93 -11.73
CA LEU A 268 12.25 -8.38 -11.87
C LEU A 268 12.13 -8.83 -13.33
#